data_e18c55ea78755cffbb766f18d8c03c5c
#
_entry.id   e18c55ea78755cffbb766f18d8c03c5c
#
_cell.length_a   1.000
_cell.length_b   1.000
_cell.length_c   1.000
_cell.angle_alpha   90.00
_cell.angle_beta   90.00
_cell.angle_gamma   90.00
#
_symmetry.space_group_name_H-M   'P 1'
#
loop_
_entity.id
_entity.type
_entity.pdbx_description
1 polymer ?
#
loop_
_entity_poly.entity_id
_entity_poly.type
_entity_poly.pdbx_seq_one_letter_code
_entity_poly.pdbx_strand_id
1 'polypeptide(L)'
;MIPATKNTKDTKKMDATADNVPSLCDAIRQTAYDLHVYLGVGYLEKVYENALCHRLEKRGMSVRRQVPIRVSDMDGYPIGEYIADVIVENMILELKATSTLTDAHVAQTLNYLKATGLKHAMLINFGSETFQCRKLAL
;
A
#
# COMPACT_ATOMS: atom_id res chain seq x y z
N MET A 1 14.74 1.20 21.78
CA MET A 1 14.71 1.75 21.75
C MET A 1 14.53 2.09 21.45
N ILE A 2 14.47 2.32 21.32
CA ILE A 2 14.42 2.96 21.09
C ILE A 2 14.21 3.41 21.05
N PRO A 3 14.31 3.63 21.06
CA PRO A 3 14.27 4.32 20.95
C PRO A 3 14.00 4.86 20.73
N ALA A 4 14.09 5.13 20.79
CA ALA A 4 14.12 5.75 20.61
C ALA A 4 13.82 6.09 20.23
N THR A 5 13.90 6.23 20.21
CA THR A 5 13.89 6.68 19.92
C THR A 5 13.71 6.96 19.43
N LYS A 6 13.70 7.16 19.36
CA LYS A 6 13.68 7.62 18.91
C LYS A 6 13.45 8.18 18.70
N ASN A 7 13.61 8.55 18.79
CA ASN A 7 13.50 9.23 18.51
C ASN A 7 12.85 9.64 18.23
N THR A 8 12.40 9.90 18.82
CA THR A 8 11.57 10.43 18.55
C THR A 8 11.29 11.53 17.59
N LYS A 9 11.57 12.58 17.51
CA LYS A 9 11.48 13.49 16.52
C LYS A 9 11.91 12.94 15.29
N ASP A 10 12.78 12.18 15.41
CA ASP A 10 13.17 11.45 14.32
C ASP A 10 12.13 10.55 13.89
N THR A 11 11.11 10.42 14.68
CA THR A 11 9.97 9.63 14.33
C THR A 11 8.91 10.45 13.66
N LYS A 12 9.29 11.53 13.02
CA LYS A 12 8.38 12.32 12.26
C LYS A 12 7.67 11.44 11.25
N LYS A 13 6.36 11.47 11.24
CA LYS A 13 5.58 10.66 10.33
C LYS A 13 5.71 11.16 8.91
N MET A 14 5.78 10.21 7.98
CA MET A 14 5.63 10.50 6.57
C MET A 14 4.15 10.47 6.23
N ASP A 15 3.69 11.39 5.43
CA ASP A 15 2.30 11.41 4.97
C ASP A 15 2.28 11.59 3.46
N ALA A 16 1.11 11.45 2.85
CA ALA A 16 0.95 11.51 1.40
C ALA A 16 0.59 12.91 0.93
N THR A 17 1.23 13.94 1.48
CA THR A 17 1.11 15.28 0.94
C THR A 17 1.96 15.42 -0.31
N ALA A 18 1.71 16.43 -1.11
CA ALA A 18 2.43 16.64 -2.36
C ALA A 18 3.95 16.62 -2.16
N ASP A 19 4.44 17.17 -1.04
CA ASP A 19 5.87 17.27 -0.79
C ASP A 19 6.48 15.93 -0.35
N ASN A 20 5.68 15.07 0.32
CA ASN A 20 6.18 13.84 0.93
C ASN A 20 5.92 12.59 0.10
N VAL A 21 5.12 12.66 -0.97
CA VAL A 21 4.74 11.47 -1.74
C VAL A 21 5.97 10.73 -2.30
N PRO A 22 6.96 11.39 -2.93
CA PRO A 22 8.12 10.64 -3.42
C PRO A 22 8.87 9.91 -2.32
N SER A 23 9.08 10.55 -1.18
CA SER A 23 9.79 9.93 -0.05
C SER A 23 9.01 8.76 0.53
N LEU A 24 7.69 8.90 0.64
CA LEU A 24 6.83 7.85 1.14
C LEU A 24 6.85 6.65 0.18
N CYS A 25 6.75 6.91 -1.13
CA CYS A 25 6.81 5.86 -2.13
C CYS A 25 8.13 5.11 -2.09
N ASP A 26 9.24 5.84 -1.96
CA ASP A 26 10.57 5.23 -1.91
C ASP A 26 10.71 4.35 -0.68
N ALA A 27 10.23 4.82 0.47
CA ALA A 27 10.30 4.05 1.71
C ALA A 27 9.45 2.78 1.63
N ILE A 28 8.25 2.87 1.08
CA ILE A 28 7.37 1.71 0.93
C ILE A 28 7.98 0.73 -0.08
N ARG A 29 8.44 1.24 -1.22
CA ARG A 29 9.04 0.38 -2.26
C ARG A 29 10.25 -0.36 -1.72
N GLN A 30 11.14 0.34 -1.02
CA GLN A 30 12.34 -0.28 -0.47
C GLN A 30 11.97 -1.35 0.55
N THR A 31 11.01 -1.06 1.43
CA THR A 31 10.56 -2.02 2.45
C THR A 31 9.97 -3.27 1.78
N ALA A 32 9.14 -3.08 0.75
CA ALA A 32 8.52 -4.19 0.03
C ALA A 32 9.58 -4.98 -0.74
N TYR A 33 10.52 -4.30 -1.36
CA TYR A 33 11.61 -4.95 -2.08
C TYR A 33 12.44 -5.84 -1.14
N ASP A 34 12.83 -5.29 0.00
CA ASP A 34 13.62 -6.05 0.98
C ASP A 34 12.85 -7.27 1.48
N LEU A 35 11.53 -7.11 1.65
CA LEU A 35 10.67 -8.21 2.06
C LEU A 35 10.62 -9.29 0.98
N HIS A 36 10.50 -8.88 -0.29
CA HIS A 36 10.48 -9.82 -1.41
C HIS A 36 11.79 -10.60 -1.50
N VAL A 37 12.91 -9.93 -1.30
CA VAL A 37 14.23 -10.57 -1.28
C VAL A 37 14.30 -11.61 -0.14
N TYR A 38 13.78 -11.26 1.02
CA TYR A 38 13.85 -12.14 2.18
C TYR A 38 12.94 -13.36 2.05
N LEU A 39 11.68 -13.15 1.66
CA LEU A 39 10.70 -14.24 1.61
C LEU A 39 10.71 -15.02 0.30
N GLY A 40 11.01 -14.37 -0.81
CA GLY A 40 10.86 -14.97 -2.12
C GLY A 40 9.41 -15.13 -2.51
N VAL A 41 9.15 -15.89 -3.58
CA VAL A 41 7.79 -16.14 -4.07
C VAL A 41 7.21 -17.40 -3.42
N GLY A 42 5.88 -17.55 -3.55
CA GLY A 42 5.21 -18.80 -3.20
C GLY A 42 4.33 -18.76 -1.96
N TYR A 43 4.40 -17.70 -1.18
CA TYR A 43 3.50 -17.57 -0.04
C TYR A 43 2.15 -17.00 -0.47
N LEU A 44 1.14 -17.19 0.39
CA LEU A 44 -0.16 -16.58 0.19
C LEU A 44 -0.04 -15.06 0.35
N GLU A 45 -0.91 -14.34 -0.33
CA GLU A 45 -0.94 -12.89 -0.31
C GLU A 45 -0.98 -12.33 1.11
N LYS A 46 -1.76 -12.98 2.00
CA LYS A 46 -1.90 -12.53 3.39
C LYS A 46 -0.57 -12.56 4.16
N VAL A 47 0.31 -13.47 3.83
CA VAL A 47 1.63 -13.56 4.48
C VAL A 47 2.45 -12.31 4.16
N TYR A 48 2.44 -11.91 2.89
CA TYR A 48 3.15 -10.69 2.48
C TYR A 48 2.53 -9.45 3.09
N GLU A 49 1.20 -9.40 3.16
CA GLU A 49 0.51 -8.28 3.79
C GLU A 49 0.90 -8.13 5.25
N ASN A 50 0.86 -9.24 6.00
CA ASN A 50 1.23 -9.23 7.41
C ASN A 50 2.66 -8.73 7.62
N ALA A 51 3.58 -9.23 6.81
CA ALA A 51 4.99 -8.89 6.94
C ALA A 51 5.26 -7.43 6.54
N LEU A 52 4.64 -6.98 5.46
CA LEU A 52 4.83 -5.60 4.98
C LEU A 52 4.30 -4.62 6.01
N CYS A 53 3.09 -4.85 6.52
CA CYS A 53 2.50 -3.96 7.51
C CYS A 53 3.35 -3.89 8.78
N HIS A 54 3.86 -5.05 9.23
CA HIS A 54 4.75 -5.09 10.39
C HIS A 54 5.99 -4.22 10.17
N ARG A 55 6.64 -4.35 9.00
CA ARG A 55 7.85 -3.59 8.70
C ARG A 55 7.58 -2.09 8.56
N LEU A 56 6.45 -1.72 7.94
CA LEU A 56 6.10 -0.32 7.77
C LEU A 56 5.78 0.34 9.13
N GLU A 57 5.08 -0.38 10.00
CA GLU A 57 4.80 0.12 11.35
C GLU A 57 6.08 0.29 12.15
N LYS A 58 7.04 -0.61 12.01
CA LYS A 58 8.34 -0.47 12.67
C LYS A 58 9.08 0.77 12.21
N ARG A 59 8.80 1.25 11.00
CA ARG A 59 9.39 2.48 10.47
C ARG A 59 8.61 3.72 10.89
N GLY A 60 7.57 3.56 11.71
CA GLY A 60 6.79 4.69 12.23
C GLY A 60 5.65 5.14 11.35
N MET A 61 5.31 4.39 10.31
CA MET A 61 4.21 4.76 9.43
C MET A 61 2.87 4.35 10.03
N SER A 62 1.84 5.14 9.75
CA SER A 62 0.47 4.83 10.14
C SER A 62 -0.12 3.87 9.11
N VAL A 63 -0.48 2.67 9.55
CA VAL A 63 -0.94 1.59 8.68
C VAL A 63 -2.35 1.18 9.08
N ARG A 64 -3.27 1.16 8.12
CA ARG A 64 -4.62 0.62 8.29
C ARG A 64 -4.79 -0.54 7.32
N ARG A 65 -5.42 -1.60 7.78
CA ARG A 65 -5.54 -2.84 7.02
C ARG A 65 -6.99 -3.17 6.74
N GLN A 66 -7.25 -3.78 5.57
CA GLN A 66 -8.58 -4.27 5.22
C GLN A 66 -9.62 -3.17 5.38
N VAL A 67 -9.41 -2.06 4.68
CA VAL A 67 -10.23 -0.86 4.81
C VAL A 67 -11.39 -0.92 3.82
N PRO A 68 -12.66 -0.86 4.29
CA PRO A 68 -13.81 -0.88 3.39
C PRO A 68 -13.83 0.35 2.50
N ILE A 69 -14.15 0.14 1.22
CA ILE A 69 -14.32 1.19 0.23
C ILE A 69 -15.73 1.11 -0.30
N ARG A 70 -16.55 2.12 -0.02
CA ARG A 70 -17.93 2.15 -0.51
C ARG A 70 -17.98 2.79 -1.89
N VAL A 71 -18.66 2.15 -2.81
CA VAL A 71 -18.94 2.69 -4.13
C VAL A 71 -20.40 3.09 -4.18
N SER A 72 -20.67 4.35 -4.55
CA SER A 72 -22.02 4.89 -4.60
C SER A 72 -22.32 5.44 -5.99
N ASP A 73 -23.61 5.40 -6.34
CA ASP A 73 -24.09 6.07 -7.54
C ASP A 73 -24.03 7.60 -7.32
N MET A 74 -24.28 8.36 -8.37
CA MET A 74 -24.13 9.81 -8.30
C MET A 74 -25.12 10.46 -7.31
N ASP A 75 -26.24 9.79 -7.02
CA ASP A 75 -27.21 10.27 -6.03
C ASP A 75 -26.90 9.78 -4.61
N GLY A 76 -25.77 9.08 -4.43
CA GLY A 76 -25.37 8.56 -3.11
C GLY A 76 -25.86 7.16 -2.81
N TYR A 77 -26.61 6.54 -3.72
CA TYR A 77 -27.13 5.20 -3.48
C TYR A 77 -25.97 4.18 -3.47
N PRO A 78 -25.85 3.35 -2.40
CA PRO A 78 -24.75 2.39 -2.34
C PRO A 78 -24.92 1.30 -3.39
N ILE A 79 -23.91 1.08 -4.22
CA ILE A 79 -23.96 0.08 -5.29
C ILE A 79 -22.90 -1.00 -5.14
N GLY A 80 -21.99 -0.87 -4.18
CA GLY A 80 -21.02 -1.91 -3.92
C GLY A 80 -20.06 -1.53 -2.82
N GLU A 81 -19.31 -2.53 -2.36
CA GLU A 81 -18.27 -2.31 -1.38
C GLU A 81 -17.08 -3.18 -1.74
N TYR A 82 -15.90 -2.60 -1.66
CA TYR A 82 -14.63 -3.31 -1.83
C TYR A 82 -13.81 -3.14 -0.58
N ILE A 83 -12.69 -3.83 -0.51
CA ILE A 83 -11.78 -3.73 0.62
C ILE A 83 -10.38 -3.45 0.09
N ALA A 84 -9.78 -2.34 0.53
CA ALA A 84 -8.39 -2.06 0.24
C ALA A 84 -7.52 -2.87 1.18
N ASP A 85 -6.48 -3.50 0.65
CA ASP A 85 -5.59 -4.33 1.48
C ASP A 85 -4.97 -3.51 2.59
N VAL A 86 -4.36 -2.39 2.24
CA VAL A 86 -3.60 -1.56 3.18
C VAL A 86 -3.71 -0.10 2.75
N ILE A 87 -3.85 0.78 3.74
CA ILE A 87 -3.69 2.22 3.51
C ILE A 87 -2.60 2.71 4.46
N VAL A 88 -1.53 3.24 3.89
CA VAL A 88 -0.39 3.77 4.63
C VAL A 88 -0.39 5.28 4.50
N GLU A 89 -0.54 5.98 5.62
CA GLU A 89 -0.77 7.40 5.64
C GLU A 89 -2.05 7.68 4.83
N ASN A 90 -1.97 8.27 3.65
CA ASN A 90 -3.13 8.41 2.78
C ASN A 90 -2.89 7.76 1.42
N MET A 91 -2.06 6.74 1.37
CA MET A 91 -1.72 6.04 0.14
C MET A 91 -2.27 4.62 0.18
N ILE A 92 -3.03 4.24 -0.84
CA ILE A 92 -3.55 2.89 -0.96
C ILE A 92 -2.43 1.97 -1.44
N LEU A 93 -2.26 0.84 -0.77
CA LEU A 93 -1.38 -0.22 -1.25
C LEU A 93 -2.25 -1.42 -1.62
N GLU A 94 -2.20 -1.84 -2.87
CA GLU A 94 -2.83 -3.08 -3.32
C GLU A 94 -1.73 -4.12 -3.51
N LEU A 95 -1.87 -5.23 -2.81
CA LEU A 95 -0.86 -6.27 -2.79
C LEU A 95 -1.32 -7.47 -3.61
N LYS A 96 -0.42 -8.00 -4.41
CA LYS A 96 -0.70 -9.17 -5.23
C LYS A 96 0.41 -10.20 -5.03
N ALA A 97 0.04 -11.47 -5.23
CA ALA A 97 0.99 -12.59 -5.22
C ALA A 97 0.72 -13.42 -6.47
N THR A 98 0.96 -12.83 -7.63
CA THR A 98 0.61 -13.39 -8.94
C THR A 98 1.84 -13.42 -9.83
N SER A 99 1.78 -14.15 -10.94
CA SER A 99 2.94 -14.28 -11.84
C SER A 99 3.32 -12.94 -12.47
N THR A 100 2.34 -12.05 -12.70
CA THR A 100 2.61 -10.72 -13.24
C THR A 100 1.44 -9.81 -12.96
N LEU A 101 1.70 -8.51 -12.88
CA LEU A 101 0.65 -7.51 -12.78
C LEU A 101 -0.02 -7.33 -14.15
N THR A 102 -1.33 -7.09 -14.13
CA THR A 102 -2.12 -6.94 -15.34
C THR A 102 -2.79 -5.56 -15.37
N ASP A 103 -3.31 -5.19 -16.54
CA ASP A 103 -4.07 -3.96 -16.68
C ASP A 103 -5.33 -3.96 -15.81
N ALA A 104 -5.91 -5.13 -15.57
CA ALA A 104 -7.07 -5.25 -14.68
C ALA A 104 -6.69 -4.87 -13.24
N HIS A 105 -5.52 -5.26 -12.78
CA HIS A 105 -5.04 -4.87 -11.45
C HIS A 105 -4.87 -3.36 -11.35
N VAL A 106 -4.34 -2.73 -12.39
CA VAL A 106 -4.17 -1.28 -12.45
C VAL A 106 -5.54 -0.60 -12.42
N ALA A 107 -6.47 -1.05 -13.24
CA ALA A 107 -7.81 -0.46 -13.31
C ALA A 107 -8.54 -0.56 -11.97
N GLN A 108 -8.44 -1.70 -11.29
CA GLN A 108 -9.05 -1.89 -9.98
C GLN A 108 -8.49 -0.88 -8.97
N THR A 109 -7.18 -0.72 -8.95
CA THR A 109 -6.54 0.19 -8.00
C THR A 109 -6.93 1.64 -8.27
N LEU A 110 -7.00 2.03 -9.55
CA LEU A 110 -7.45 3.37 -9.91
C LEU A 110 -8.91 3.60 -9.50
N ASN A 111 -9.76 2.58 -9.61
CA ASN A 111 -11.15 2.69 -9.18
C ASN A 111 -11.25 2.88 -7.66
N TYR A 112 -10.35 2.26 -6.89
CA TYR A 112 -10.32 2.48 -5.45
C TYR A 112 -9.96 3.94 -5.13
N LEU A 113 -9.06 4.54 -5.88
CA LEU A 113 -8.75 5.97 -5.71
C LEU A 113 -9.96 6.82 -6.01
N LYS A 114 -10.70 6.52 -7.09
CA LYS A 114 -11.90 7.27 -7.43
C LYS A 114 -12.95 7.17 -6.33
N ALA A 115 -13.14 5.97 -5.76
CA ALA A 115 -14.17 5.75 -4.75
C ALA A 115 -13.82 6.39 -3.41
N THR A 116 -12.55 6.47 -3.06
CA THR A 116 -12.10 6.99 -1.77
C THR A 116 -11.80 8.49 -1.80
N GLY A 117 -11.54 9.05 -2.96
CA GLY A 117 -11.03 10.42 -3.07
C GLY A 117 -9.55 10.55 -2.76
N LEU A 118 -8.87 9.46 -2.41
CA LEU A 118 -7.43 9.49 -2.24
C LEU A 118 -6.75 9.63 -3.60
N LYS A 119 -5.55 10.17 -3.60
CA LYS A 119 -4.89 10.57 -4.86
C LYS A 119 -3.77 9.64 -5.29
N HIS A 120 -3.24 8.83 -4.37
CA HIS A 120 -2.02 8.06 -4.63
C HIS A 120 -2.19 6.63 -4.19
N ALA A 121 -1.64 5.72 -4.98
CA ALA A 121 -1.66 4.29 -4.68
C ALA A 121 -0.38 3.64 -5.17
N MET A 122 -0.06 2.50 -4.61
CA MET A 122 1.00 1.64 -5.11
C MET A 122 0.44 0.24 -5.28
N LEU A 123 0.74 -0.36 -6.42
CA LEU A 123 0.37 -1.72 -6.73
C LEU A 123 1.64 -2.55 -6.65
N ILE A 124 1.67 -3.50 -5.72
CA ILE A 124 2.89 -4.23 -5.37
C ILE A 124 2.66 -5.73 -5.57
N ASN A 125 3.52 -6.36 -6.34
CA ASN A 125 3.40 -7.79 -6.60
C ASN A 125 4.59 -8.54 -6.01
N PHE A 126 4.29 -9.49 -5.12
CA PHE A 126 5.27 -10.35 -4.48
C PHE A 126 5.35 -11.73 -5.15
N GLY A 127 4.53 -11.99 -6.16
CA GLY A 127 4.41 -13.33 -6.73
C GLY A 127 5.28 -13.60 -7.95
N SER A 128 5.96 -12.59 -8.48
CA SER A 128 6.89 -12.79 -9.59
C SER A 128 8.32 -12.79 -9.06
N GLU A 129 9.21 -13.52 -9.73
CA GLU A 129 10.61 -13.58 -9.29
C GLU A 129 11.25 -12.20 -9.35
N THR A 130 10.95 -11.43 -10.39
CA THR A 130 11.34 -10.03 -10.46
C THR A 130 10.30 -9.21 -9.71
N PHE A 131 10.74 -8.45 -8.72
CA PHE A 131 9.84 -7.60 -7.94
C PHE A 131 9.15 -6.58 -8.87
N GLN A 132 7.83 -6.44 -8.70
CA GLN A 132 7.04 -5.49 -9.48
C GLN A 132 6.34 -4.53 -8.55
N CYS A 133 6.47 -3.24 -8.83
CA CYS A 133 5.83 -2.19 -8.04
C CYS A 133 5.51 -1.03 -8.96
N ARG A 134 4.25 -0.58 -8.95
CA ARG A 134 3.81 0.53 -9.78
C ARG A 134 3.15 1.59 -8.93
N LYS A 135 3.61 2.84 -9.09
CA LYS A 135 2.97 4.00 -8.48
C LYS A 135 1.83 4.45 -9.39
N LEU A 136 0.66 4.67 -8.80
CA LEU A 136 -0.52 5.15 -9.52
C LEU A 136 -1.03 6.42 -8.87
N ALA A 137 -1.62 7.30 -9.67
CA ALA A 137 -2.18 8.55 -9.19
C ALA A 137 -3.39 8.95 -10.02
N LEU A 138 -4.32 9.66 -9.41
CA LEU A 138 -5.43 10.29 -10.09
C LEU A 138 -5.23 11.79 -10.13
#